data_02692a00fa2f0a496d6bf57488161cd7
#
_entry.id   02692a00fa2f0a496d6bf57488161cd7
#
_cell.length_a   1.000
_cell.length_b   1.000
_cell.length_c   1.000
_cell.angle_alpha   90.00
_cell.angle_beta   90.00
_cell.angle_gamma   90.00
#
_symmetry.space_group_name_H-M   'P 1'
#
loop_
_entity.id
_entity.type
_entity.pdbx_description
1 polymer ?
#
loop_
_entity_poly.entity_id
_entity_poly.type
_entity_poly.pdbx_seq_one_letter_code
_entity_poly.pdbx_strand_id
1 'polypeptide(L)'
;MKELTSEQIQENWQKLRGIIDDTFEDERLEKLNVMYDYFEDRMVIAPASGKEHYHNAMVGGYVEHILHIVDFSLQIKKMHYIGL
;
A
#
# COMPACT_ATOMS: atom_id res chain seq x y z
N MET A 1 -0.84 9.36 -18.43
CA MET A 1 -0.90 8.84 -17.04
C MET A 1 -1.04 7.33 -17.06
N LYS A 2 -0.30 6.65 -16.22
CA LYS A 2 -0.36 5.21 -16.08
C LYS A 2 -1.69 4.79 -15.45
N GLU A 3 -2.32 3.80 -16.04
CA GLU A 3 -3.53 3.21 -15.47
C GLU A 3 -3.22 1.80 -14.94
N LEU A 4 -3.83 1.44 -13.83
CA LEU A 4 -3.70 0.11 -13.26
C LEU A 4 -4.84 -0.77 -13.75
N THR A 5 -4.54 -2.03 -14.08
CA THR A 5 -5.56 -3.01 -14.41
C THR A 5 -6.27 -3.47 -13.13
N SER A 6 -7.46 -4.04 -13.28
CA SER A 6 -8.18 -4.61 -12.13
C SER A 6 -7.35 -5.66 -11.40
N GLU A 7 -6.60 -6.46 -12.15
CA GLU A 7 -5.71 -7.48 -11.58
C GLU A 7 -4.59 -6.85 -10.76
N GLN A 8 -3.97 -5.79 -11.27
CA GLN A 8 -2.91 -5.07 -10.57
C GLN A 8 -3.43 -4.42 -9.29
N ILE A 9 -4.62 -3.83 -9.33
CA ILE A 9 -5.26 -3.24 -8.16
C ILE A 9 -5.47 -4.30 -7.09
N GLN A 10 -5.99 -5.46 -7.48
CA GLN A 10 -6.24 -6.57 -6.55
C GLN A 10 -4.93 -7.12 -5.97
N GLU A 11 -3.92 -7.32 -6.80
CA GLU A 11 -2.62 -7.79 -6.35
C GLU A 11 -1.97 -6.82 -5.36
N ASN A 12 -2.04 -5.52 -5.65
CA ASN A 12 -1.50 -4.49 -4.76
C ASN A 12 -2.19 -4.51 -3.40
N TRP A 13 -3.51 -4.67 -3.40
CA TRP A 13 -4.27 -4.77 -2.15
C TRP A 13 -3.86 -5.98 -1.33
N GLN A 14 -3.76 -7.15 -1.97
CA GLN A 14 -3.35 -8.38 -1.30
C GLN A 14 -1.92 -8.27 -0.76
N LYS A 15 -1.03 -7.63 -1.52
CA LYS A 15 0.34 -7.40 -1.10
C LYS A 15 0.40 -6.51 0.15
N LEU A 16 -0.38 -5.43 0.17
CA LEU A 16 -0.46 -4.54 1.32
C LEU A 16 -0.98 -5.29 2.56
N ARG A 17 -2.03 -6.08 2.41
CA ARG A 17 -2.59 -6.86 3.52
C ARG A 17 -1.57 -7.88 4.05
N GLY A 18 -0.80 -8.50 3.16
CA GLY A 18 0.27 -9.42 3.55
C GLY A 18 1.38 -8.73 4.34
N ILE A 19 1.78 -7.53 3.95
CA ILE A 19 2.77 -6.75 4.67
C ILE A 19 2.27 -6.41 6.08
N ILE A 20 1.00 -6.07 6.21
CA ILE A 20 0.38 -5.78 7.52
C ILE A 20 0.38 -7.03 8.39
N ASP A 21 0.02 -8.18 7.85
CA ASP A 21 0.02 -9.44 8.59
C ASP A 21 1.42 -9.82 9.08
N ASP A 22 2.45 -9.53 8.28
CA ASP A 22 3.84 -9.83 8.64
C ASP A 22 4.45 -8.81 9.61
N THR A 23 3.93 -7.59 9.65
CA THR A 23 4.52 -6.49 10.41
C THR A 23 3.92 -6.34 11.80
N PHE A 24 2.63 -6.60 11.94
CA PHE A 24 1.89 -6.39 13.19
C PHE A 24 1.43 -7.72 13.77
N GLU A 25 1.27 -7.74 15.09
CA GLU A 25 0.87 -8.95 15.82
C GLU A 25 -0.24 -8.63 16.81
N ASP A 26 -0.92 -9.69 17.26
CA ASP A 26 -1.88 -9.65 18.35
C ASP A 26 -3.02 -8.64 18.12
N GLU A 27 -3.29 -7.85 19.12
CA GLU A 27 -4.40 -6.90 19.13
C GLU A 27 -4.27 -5.81 18.08
N ARG A 28 -3.04 -5.36 17.78
CA ARG A 28 -2.81 -4.36 16.73
C ARG A 28 -3.18 -4.90 15.36
N LEU A 29 -2.78 -6.12 15.06
CA LEU A 29 -3.11 -6.76 13.79
C LEU A 29 -4.62 -6.93 13.66
N GLU A 30 -5.29 -7.38 14.71
CA GLU A 30 -6.73 -7.54 14.72
C GLU A 30 -7.47 -6.23 14.42
N LYS A 31 -7.07 -5.16 15.09
CA LYS A 31 -7.67 -3.84 14.88
C LYS A 31 -7.44 -3.30 13.46
N LEU A 32 -6.23 -3.48 12.94
CA LEU A 32 -5.91 -3.07 11.58
C LEU A 32 -6.71 -3.85 10.55
N ASN A 33 -6.83 -5.16 10.73
CA ASN A 33 -7.60 -5.99 9.81
C ASN A 33 -9.09 -5.61 9.81
N VAL A 34 -9.66 -5.34 10.97
CA VAL A 34 -11.04 -4.87 11.07
C VAL A 34 -11.23 -3.56 10.31
N MET A 35 -10.30 -2.62 10.49
CA MET A 35 -10.35 -1.32 9.80
C MET A 35 -10.22 -1.49 8.29
N TYR A 36 -9.25 -2.27 7.82
CA TYR A 36 -9.04 -2.48 6.40
C TYR A 36 -10.19 -3.25 5.76
N ASP A 37 -10.76 -4.25 6.45
CA ASP A 37 -11.94 -4.96 5.96
C ASP A 37 -13.13 -4.01 5.78
N TYR A 38 -13.32 -3.10 6.73
CA TYR A 38 -14.41 -2.13 6.69
C TYR A 38 -14.26 -1.14 5.53
N PHE A 39 -13.04 -0.67 5.27
CA PHE A 39 -12.78 0.34 4.25
C PHE A 39 -12.28 -0.22 2.93
N GLU A 40 -12.23 -1.54 2.77
CA GLU A 40 -11.65 -2.17 1.59
C GLU A 40 -12.15 -1.60 0.27
N ASP A 41 -13.46 -1.52 0.09
CA ASP A 41 -14.07 -1.06 -1.16
C ASP A 41 -13.62 0.35 -1.55
N ARG A 42 -13.40 1.19 -0.56
CA ARG A 42 -12.96 2.58 -0.79
C ARG A 42 -11.45 2.68 -1.01
N MET A 43 -10.68 1.95 -0.20
CA MET A 43 -9.22 2.04 -0.24
C MET A 43 -8.63 1.40 -1.48
N VAL A 44 -9.21 0.31 -1.93
CA VAL A 44 -8.71 -0.43 -3.10
C VAL A 44 -8.67 0.46 -4.35
N ILE A 45 -9.68 1.31 -4.54
CA ILE A 45 -9.79 2.16 -5.72
C ILE A 45 -9.33 3.60 -5.48
N ALA A 46 -9.00 3.98 -4.25
CA ALA A 46 -8.66 5.36 -3.93
C ALA A 46 -7.40 5.82 -4.67
N PRO A 47 -7.42 7.03 -5.26
CA PRO A 47 -6.20 7.64 -5.80
C PRO A 47 -5.37 8.24 -4.67
N ALA A 48 -4.06 8.36 -4.89
CA ALA A 48 -3.18 9.02 -3.93
C ALA A 48 -3.38 10.54 -3.92
N SER A 49 -3.86 11.09 -5.02
CA SER A 49 -4.16 12.52 -5.17
C SER A 49 -5.42 12.70 -5.97
N GLY A 50 -6.17 13.75 -5.69
CA GLY A 50 -7.33 14.14 -6.48
C GLY A 50 -6.99 14.92 -7.75
N LYS A 51 -5.70 15.23 -7.96
CA LYS A 51 -5.25 16.02 -9.13
C LYS A 51 -4.59 15.11 -10.14
N GLU A 52 -5.04 15.19 -11.40
CA GLU A 52 -4.57 14.35 -12.49
C GLU A 52 -3.08 14.46 -12.80
N HIS A 53 -2.47 15.57 -12.43
CA HIS A 53 -1.05 15.83 -12.73
C HIS A 53 -0.09 15.12 -11.79
N TYR A 54 -0.57 14.65 -10.65
CA TYR A 54 0.32 14.06 -9.65
C TYR A 54 0.48 12.56 -9.87
N HIS A 55 1.66 12.08 -9.50
CA HIS A 55 1.96 10.66 -9.51
C HIS A 55 0.95 9.89 -8.64
N ASN A 56 0.53 8.73 -9.12
CA ASN A 56 -0.46 7.87 -8.46
C ASN A 56 -1.87 8.48 -8.36
N ALA A 57 -2.20 9.48 -9.17
CA ALA A 57 -3.55 10.07 -9.21
C ALA A 57 -4.54 9.25 -10.05
N MET A 58 -4.35 7.93 -10.16
CA MET A 58 -5.25 7.02 -10.86
C MET A 58 -5.97 6.10 -9.87
N VAL A 59 -6.98 5.40 -10.36
CA VAL A 59 -7.71 4.41 -9.56
C VAL A 59 -6.72 3.37 -9.03
N GLY A 60 -6.77 3.13 -7.73
CA GLY A 60 -5.85 2.21 -7.07
C GLY A 60 -4.50 2.81 -6.72
N GLY A 61 -4.26 4.09 -7.06
CA GLY A 61 -2.97 4.75 -6.85
C GLY A 61 -2.58 4.91 -5.39
N TYR A 62 -3.54 5.02 -4.49
CA TYR A 62 -3.26 5.14 -3.06
C TYR A 62 -2.50 3.92 -2.53
N VAL A 63 -2.98 2.73 -2.82
CA VAL A 63 -2.32 1.48 -2.38
C VAL A 63 -0.96 1.34 -3.04
N GLU A 64 -0.86 1.61 -4.35
CA GLU A 64 0.43 1.56 -5.05
C GLU A 64 1.44 2.52 -4.41
N HIS A 65 1.00 3.72 -4.08
CA HIS A 65 1.85 4.71 -3.42
C HIS A 65 2.38 4.23 -2.08
N ILE A 66 1.51 3.63 -1.25
CA ILE A 66 1.92 3.07 0.04
C ILE A 66 2.96 1.97 -0.16
N LEU A 67 2.76 1.09 -1.13
CA LEU A 67 3.70 0.01 -1.42
C LEU A 67 5.08 0.56 -1.83
N HIS A 68 5.11 1.63 -2.62
CA HIS A 68 6.37 2.29 -2.99
C HIS A 68 7.08 2.87 -1.79
N ILE A 69 6.35 3.49 -0.86
CA ILE A 69 6.92 4.03 0.38
C ILE A 69 7.51 2.92 1.23
N VAL A 70 6.80 1.80 1.37
CA VAL A 70 7.28 0.65 2.14
C VAL A 70 8.54 0.07 1.53
N ASP A 71 8.57 -0.14 0.21
CA ASP A 71 9.76 -0.65 -0.48
C ASP A 71 10.95 0.28 -0.30
N PHE A 72 10.75 1.58 -0.43
CA PHE A 72 11.80 2.58 -0.23
C PHE A 72 12.34 2.55 1.20
N SER A 73 11.46 2.47 2.19
CA SER A 73 11.84 2.40 3.60
C SER A 73 12.64 1.13 3.90
N LEU A 74 12.27 0.00 3.32
CA LEU A 74 13.00 -1.26 3.48
C LEU A 74 14.39 -1.17 2.84
N GLN A 75 14.52 -0.52 1.69
CA GLN A 75 15.81 -0.32 1.05
C GLN A 75 16.74 0.54 1.91
N ILE A 76 16.23 1.61 2.49
CA ILE A 76 17.01 2.47 3.39
C ILE A 76 17.47 1.68 4.62
N LYS A 77 16.59 0.91 5.23
CA LYS A 77 16.92 0.07 6.38
C LYS A 77 18.01 -0.93 6.04
N LYS A 78 17.91 -1.57 4.89
CA LYS A 78 18.91 -2.53 4.41
C LYS A 78 20.26 -1.87 4.21
N MET A 79 20.30 -0.69 3.61
CA MET A 79 21.53 0.09 3.42
C MET A 79 22.17 0.45 4.76
N HIS A 80 21.37 0.82 5.73
CA HIS A 80 21.84 1.13 7.08
C HIS A 80 22.51 -0.06 7.73
N TYR A 81 21.92 -1.24 7.61
CA TYR A 81 22.47 -2.48 8.19
C TYR A 81 23.82 -2.89 7.59
N ILE A 82 24.05 -2.58 6.32
CA ILE A 82 25.31 -2.91 5.66
C ILE A 82 26.35 -1.77 5.75
N GLY A 83 26.05 -0.74 6.52
CA GLY A 83 26.98 0.34 6.81
C GLY A 83 27.14 1.37 5.71
N LEU A 84 26.17 1.49 4.84
CA LEU A 84 26.17 2.49 3.75
C LEU A 84 25.55 3.81 4.20
#